data_6620b296b4bc45badd91b30098c3b6d9
#
_entry.id   6620b296b4bc45badd91b30098c3b6d9
#
_cell.length_a   1.000
_cell.length_b   1.000
_cell.length_c   1.000
_cell.angle_alpha   90.00
_cell.angle_beta   90.00
_cell.angle_gamma   90.00
#
_symmetry.space_group_name_H-M   'P 1'
#
loop_
_entity.id
_entity.type
_entity.pdbx_description
1 polymer ?
#
loop_
_entity_poly.entity_id
_entity_poly.type
_entity_poly.pdbx_seq_one_letter_code
_entity_poly.pdbx_strand_id
1 'polypeptide(L)'
;MKNKLFWIISLIVALIVSYYTVIKKPVISSQKEVTVWTLQMGDFSDYMNNIISTYEASHPNIKIKWIDVPFSEGDKRTLAAILSNNPPDLINLNPDFSAILAQKGALEIIPENKLSEYNKDIVDSLKYKGKLFAIPWYATSAVTIYNKDLFNKAGIKNMPATYDDLANIAGTVKNKTGKFIYLPTITENDTMLKILNKYGVNSYSNINSKDSIKVFE
;
A
#
# COMPACT_ATOMS: atom_id res chain seq x y z
N MET A 1 -68.36 -3.10 36.62
CA MET A 1 -67.48 -4.15 36.03
C MET A 1 -66.69 -3.68 34.80
N LYS A 2 -67.24 -2.84 33.92
CA LYS A 2 -66.54 -2.37 32.68
C LYS A 2 -65.25 -1.62 32.94
N ASN A 3 -65.12 -0.82 34.00
CA ASN A 3 -63.89 -0.06 34.26
C ASN A 3 -62.69 -0.92 34.73
N LYS A 4 -62.94 -2.01 35.45
CA LYS A 4 -61.86 -2.90 35.88
C LYS A 4 -61.23 -3.64 34.71
N LEU A 5 -62.04 -4.04 33.75
CA LEU A 5 -61.51 -4.72 32.52
C LEU A 5 -60.63 -3.79 31.67
N PHE A 6 -61.05 -2.50 31.55
CA PHE A 6 -60.26 -1.48 30.86
C PHE A 6 -58.88 -1.28 31.47
N TRP A 7 -58.78 -1.20 32.78
CA TRP A 7 -57.51 -1.02 33.48
C TRP A 7 -56.62 -2.24 33.40
N ILE A 8 -57.16 -3.45 33.38
CA ILE A 8 -56.41 -4.70 33.19
C ILE A 8 -55.83 -4.75 31.79
N ILE A 9 -56.59 -4.42 30.75
CA ILE A 9 -56.10 -4.39 29.35
C ILE A 9 -55.02 -3.33 29.19
N SER A 10 -55.20 -2.12 29.77
CA SER A 10 -54.18 -1.06 29.72
C SER A 10 -52.87 -1.49 30.39
N LEU A 11 -52.93 -2.21 31.50
CA LEU A 11 -51.76 -2.72 32.20
C LEU A 11 -51.01 -3.78 31.37
N ILE A 12 -51.76 -4.68 30.73
CA ILE A 12 -51.18 -5.70 29.83
C ILE A 12 -50.51 -5.03 28.63
N VAL A 13 -51.14 -4.05 28.01
CA VAL A 13 -50.53 -3.30 26.89
C VAL A 13 -49.27 -2.57 27.32
N ALA A 14 -49.30 -1.91 28.51
CA ALA A 14 -48.10 -1.26 29.06
C ALA A 14 -46.96 -2.24 29.34
N LEU A 15 -47.28 -3.43 29.86
CA LEU A 15 -46.29 -4.50 30.09
C LEU A 15 -45.71 -5.03 28.77
N ILE A 16 -46.54 -5.21 27.73
CA ILE A 16 -46.11 -5.62 26.41
C ILE A 16 -45.22 -4.55 25.78
N VAL A 17 -45.59 -3.29 25.84
CA VAL A 17 -44.78 -2.18 25.34
C VAL A 17 -43.45 -2.09 26.10
N SER A 18 -43.48 -2.20 27.43
CA SER A 18 -42.29 -2.23 28.28
C SER A 18 -41.38 -3.41 27.95
N TYR A 19 -41.98 -4.59 27.74
CA TYR A 19 -41.23 -5.79 27.30
C TYR A 19 -40.53 -5.54 25.97
N TYR A 20 -41.21 -5.01 24.95
CA TYR A 20 -40.63 -4.72 23.66
C TYR A 20 -39.57 -3.61 23.70
N THR A 21 -39.74 -2.58 24.54
CA THR A 21 -38.75 -1.49 24.66
C THR A 21 -37.53 -1.86 25.50
N VAL A 22 -37.68 -2.73 26.51
CA VAL A 22 -36.57 -3.13 27.38
C VAL A 22 -35.81 -4.33 26.85
N ILE A 23 -36.51 -5.35 26.29
CA ILE A 23 -35.87 -6.60 25.88
C ILE A 23 -35.40 -6.57 24.42
N LYS A 24 -36.07 -5.80 23.54
CA LYS A 24 -35.60 -5.52 22.18
C LYS A 24 -34.81 -4.23 22.06
N LYS A 25 -34.09 -3.80 23.09
CA LYS A 25 -32.99 -2.88 22.81
C LYS A 25 -32.11 -3.56 21.77
N PRO A 26 -31.88 -2.97 20.57
CA PRO A 26 -30.89 -3.50 19.70
C PRO A 26 -29.62 -3.61 20.54
N VAL A 27 -29.05 -4.80 20.61
CA VAL A 27 -27.67 -4.95 21.08
C VAL A 27 -26.89 -4.11 20.10
N ILE A 28 -26.53 -2.90 20.49
CA ILE A 28 -25.53 -2.12 19.80
C ILE A 28 -24.26 -2.94 20.04
N SER A 29 -24.04 -3.91 19.19
CA SER A 29 -22.75 -4.56 19.06
C SER A 29 -21.80 -3.40 18.80
N SER A 30 -20.94 -3.09 19.76
CA SER A 30 -19.91 -2.09 19.57
C SER A 30 -19.05 -2.61 18.42
N GLN A 31 -19.23 -2.04 17.23
CA GLN A 31 -18.43 -2.41 16.08
C GLN A 31 -16.97 -2.14 16.45
N LYS A 32 -16.14 -3.14 16.25
CA LYS A 32 -14.68 -2.97 16.39
C LYS A 32 -14.18 -2.15 15.21
N GLU A 33 -13.68 -0.95 15.47
CA GLU A 33 -13.01 -0.17 14.44
C GLU A 33 -11.65 -0.80 14.15
N VAL A 34 -11.34 -0.99 12.87
CA VAL A 34 -10.04 -1.44 12.35
C VAL A 34 -9.50 -0.33 11.47
N THR A 35 -8.40 0.26 11.88
CA THR A 35 -7.74 1.35 11.15
C THR A 35 -6.77 0.79 10.11
N VAL A 36 -7.01 1.14 8.85
CA VAL A 36 -6.20 0.68 7.71
C VAL A 36 -5.57 1.88 7.02
N TRP A 37 -4.25 1.90 6.95
CA TRP A 37 -3.51 2.94 6.23
C TRP A 37 -2.97 2.41 4.91
N THR A 38 -3.17 3.20 3.84
CA THR A 38 -2.59 2.94 2.52
C THR A 38 -1.66 4.07 2.10
N LEU A 39 -0.81 3.81 1.13
CA LEU A 39 0.11 4.80 0.59
C LEU A 39 -0.32 5.17 -0.83
N GLN A 40 -0.80 6.42 -0.99
CA GLN A 40 -1.15 7.04 -2.28
C GLN A 40 -2.09 6.18 -3.15
N MET A 41 -3.15 5.67 -2.52
CA MET A 41 -4.20 4.89 -3.17
C MET A 41 -5.45 5.71 -3.52
N GLY A 42 -5.38 7.05 -3.42
CA GLY A 42 -6.51 7.95 -3.65
C GLY A 42 -7.15 7.78 -5.02
N ASP A 43 -6.36 7.54 -6.07
CA ASP A 43 -6.86 7.27 -7.42
C ASP A 43 -7.66 5.96 -7.53
N PHE A 44 -7.55 5.08 -6.54
CA PHE A 44 -8.27 3.82 -6.43
C PHE A 44 -9.39 3.86 -5.38
N SER A 45 -9.88 5.05 -5.01
CA SER A 45 -10.86 5.24 -3.94
C SER A 45 -12.13 4.42 -4.13
N ASP A 46 -12.66 4.35 -5.36
CA ASP A 46 -13.86 3.57 -5.66
C ASP A 46 -13.64 2.08 -5.42
N TYR A 47 -12.49 1.56 -5.83
CA TYR A 47 -12.09 0.18 -5.59
C TYR A 47 -11.95 -0.10 -4.09
N MET A 48 -11.27 0.76 -3.35
CA MET A 48 -11.09 0.62 -1.90
C MET A 48 -12.42 0.66 -1.16
N ASN A 49 -13.28 1.62 -1.49
CA ASN A 49 -14.60 1.74 -0.88
C ASN A 49 -15.48 0.51 -1.16
N ASN A 50 -15.38 -0.06 -2.37
CA ASN A 50 -16.12 -1.28 -2.72
C ASN A 50 -15.63 -2.50 -1.91
N ILE A 51 -14.31 -2.68 -1.77
CA ILE A 51 -13.74 -3.76 -0.94
C ILE A 51 -14.18 -3.59 0.52
N ILE A 52 -14.04 -2.38 1.06
CA ILE A 52 -14.40 -2.08 2.46
C ILE A 52 -15.88 -2.36 2.70
N SER A 53 -16.77 -1.87 1.84
CA SER A 53 -18.21 -2.08 1.98
C SER A 53 -18.61 -3.55 1.88
N THR A 54 -17.97 -4.29 0.97
CA THR A 54 -18.18 -5.74 0.81
C THR A 54 -17.73 -6.51 2.05
N TYR A 55 -16.57 -6.15 2.60
CA TYR A 55 -16.06 -6.77 3.81
C TYR A 55 -16.94 -6.47 5.02
N GLU A 56 -17.32 -5.21 5.24
CA GLU A 56 -18.21 -4.80 6.33
C GLU A 56 -19.60 -5.46 6.25
N ALA A 57 -20.13 -5.64 5.04
CA ALA A 57 -21.41 -6.34 4.83
C ALA A 57 -21.35 -7.80 5.31
N SER A 58 -20.22 -8.48 5.11
CA SER A 58 -19.99 -9.85 5.57
C SER A 58 -19.51 -9.94 7.02
N HIS A 59 -19.07 -8.82 7.62
CA HIS A 59 -18.54 -8.75 8.99
C HIS A 59 -19.20 -7.59 9.76
N PRO A 60 -20.49 -7.69 10.12
CA PRO A 60 -21.29 -6.58 10.66
C PRO A 60 -20.76 -6.00 11.99
N ASN A 61 -19.90 -6.73 12.68
CA ASN A 61 -19.25 -6.29 13.92
C ASN A 61 -17.92 -5.55 13.70
N ILE A 62 -17.51 -5.36 12.43
CA ILE A 62 -16.28 -4.66 12.09
C ILE A 62 -16.61 -3.40 11.30
N LYS A 63 -15.94 -2.29 11.65
CA LYS A 63 -15.93 -1.06 10.88
C LYS A 63 -14.51 -0.73 10.46
N ILE A 64 -14.30 -0.52 9.16
CA ILE A 64 -12.99 -0.19 8.64
C ILE A 64 -12.85 1.33 8.50
N LYS A 65 -11.83 1.88 9.15
CA LYS A 65 -11.42 3.26 9.00
C LYS A 65 -10.21 3.34 8.08
N TRP A 66 -10.50 3.60 6.81
CA TRP A 66 -9.44 3.75 5.81
C TRP A 66 -8.87 5.16 5.82
N ILE A 67 -7.55 5.26 5.83
CA ILE A 67 -6.79 6.50 5.74
C ILE A 67 -5.73 6.33 4.65
N ASP A 68 -5.81 7.17 3.62
CA ASP A 68 -4.77 7.22 2.59
C ASP A 68 -3.72 8.28 2.94
N VAL A 69 -2.46 7.87 2.93
CA VAL A 69 -1.32 8.70 3.31
C VAL A 69 -0.49 8.98 2.06
N PRO A 70 -0.03 10.23 1.84
CA PRO A 70 0.91 10.52 0.76
C PRO A 70 2.16 9.63 0.85
N PHE A 71 2.60 9.10 -0.28
CA PHE A 71 3.73 8.16 -0.35
C PHE A 71 4.98 8.72 0.35
N SER A 72 5.28 10.01 0.12
CA SER A 72 6.44 10.71 0.72
C SER A 72 6.37 10.85 2.25
N GLU A 73 5.20 10.66 2.85
CA GLU A 73 5.00 10.81 4.29
C GLU A 73 4.80 9.46 5.02
N GLY A 74 4.66 8.37 4.28
CA GLY A 74 4.29 7.07 4.81
C GLY A 74 5.17 6.61 5.96
N ASP A 75 6.48 6.52 5.75
CA ASP A 75 7.45 6.06 6.75
C ASP A 75 7.47 6.97 7.97
N LYS A 76 7.47 8.29 7.74
CA LYS A 76 7.52 9.29 8.82
C LYS A 76 6.27 9.25 9.69
N ARG A 77 5.07 9.19 9.07
CA ARG A 77 3.81 9.10 9.83
C ARG A 77 3.68 7.79 10.57
N THR A 78 4.10 6.69 9.96
CA THR A 78 4.11 5.37 10.60
C THR A 78 4.99 5.37 11.83
N LEU A 79 6.21 5.88 11.72
CA LEU A 79 7.13 5.96 12.85
C LEU A 79 6.55 6.84 13.99
N ALA A 80 5.96 7.98 13.64
CA ALA A 80 5.32 8.87 14.62
C ALA A 80 4.14 8.17 15.33
N ALA A 81 3.31 7.41 14.60
CA ALA A 81 2.20 6.66 15.16
C ALA A 81 2.66 5.55 16.12
N ILE A 82 3.73 4.83 15.78
CA ILE A 82 4.33 3.81 16.64
C ILE A 82 4.89 4.45 17.91
N LEU A 83 5.64 5.54 17.78
CA LEU A 83 6.24 6.25 18.92
C LEU A 83 5.21 6.88 19.85
N SER A 84 4.04 7.29 19.32
CA SER A 84 2.92 7.79 20.11
C SER A 84 2.03 6.70 20.69
N ASN A 85 2.39 5.44 20.51
CA ASN A 85 1.62 4.26 20.93
C ASN A 85 0.18 4.21 20.37
N ASN A 86 0.02 4.74 19.16
CA ASN A 86 -1.27 4.78 18.44
C ASN A 86 -1.07 4.39 16.95
N PRO A 87 -0.47 3.22 16.66
CA PRO A 87 -0.31 2.76 15.28
C PRO A 87 -1.64 2.31 14.69
N PRO A 88 -1.79 2.30 13.34
CA PRO A 88 -2.92 1.64 12.70
C PRO A 88 -2.86 0.14 12.92
N ASP A 89 -4.02 -0.53 12.81
CA ASP A 89 -4.11 -2.00 12.90
C ASP A 89 -3.47 -2.68 11.67
N LEU A 90 -3.62 -2.05 10.50
CA LEU A 90 -3.04 -2.53 9.25
C LEU A 90 -2.45 -1.34 8.47
N ILE A 91 -1.28 -1.56 7.88
CA ILE A 91 -0.59 -0.51 7.12
C ILE A 91 0.10 -1.08 5.88
N ASN A 92 -0.04 -0.36 4.76
CA ASN A 92 0.75 -0.59 3.55
C ASN A 92 2.13 0.06 3.71
N LEU A 93 3.18 -0.71 3.52
CA LEU A 93 4.58 -0.29 3.68
C LEU A 93 5.45 -0.73 2.51
N ASN A 94 6.53 0.00 2.28
CA ASN A 94 7.63 -0.51 1.47
C ASN A 94 8.31 -1.70 2.17
N PRO A 95 8.74 -2.73 1.43
CA PRO A 95 9.41 -3.90 2.00
C PRO A 95 10.61 -3.56 2.88
N ASP A 96 11.47 -2.61 2.46
CA ASP A 96 12.65 -2.20 3.21
C ASP A 96 12.30 -1.58 4.57
N PHE A 97 11.28 -0.72 4.59
CA PHE A 97 10.83 -0.11 5.84
C PHE A 97 10.12 -1.14 6.74
N SER A 98 9.36 -2.06 6.17
CA SER A 98 8.76 -3.16 6.91
C SER A 98 9.83 -4.05 7.58
N ALA A 99 10.94 -4.33 6.91
CA ALA A 99 12.06 -5.07 7.49
C ALA A 99 12.69 -4.33 8.68
N ILE A 100 12.83 -3.00 8.61
CA ILE A 100 13.31 -2.17 9.73
C ILE A 100 12.35 -2.25 10.92
N LEU A 101 11.04 -2.14 10.68
CA LEU A 101 10.03 -2.25 11.73
C LEU A 101 9.98 -3.65 12.35
N ALA A 102 10.12 -4.70 11.55
CA ALA A 102 10.23 -6.07 12.04
C ALA A 102 11.46 -6.28 12.93
N GLN A 103 12.61 -5.70 12.54
CA GLN A 103 13.83 -5.71 13.36
C GLN A 103 13.64 -5.03 14.71
N LYS A 104 12.82 -3.99 14.77
CA LYS A 104 12.50 -3.24 15.98
C LYS A 104 11.38 -3.88 16.81
N GLY A 105 10.77 -4.98 16.35
CA GLY A 105 9.66 -5.62 17.02
C GLY A 105 8.34 -4.87 16.97
N ALA A 106 8.18 -3.99 15.98
CA ALA A 106 7.00 -3.15 15.82
C ALA A 106 5.91 -3.78 14.93
N LEU A 107 6.15 -4.97 14.37
CA LEU A 107 5.21 -5.70 13.55
C LEU A 107 4.91 -7.08 14.16
N GLU A 108 3.67 -7.53 13.98
CA GLU A 108 3.23 -8.86 14.36
C GLU A 108 3.74 -9.93 13.37
N ILE A 109 3.96 -11.15 13.90
CA ILE A 109 4.34 -12.30 13.09
C ILE A 109 3.09 -12.87 12.42
N ILE A 110 3.18 -13.08 11.11
CA ILE A 110 2.08 -13.61 10.30
C ILE A 110 2.29 -15.10 10.07
N PRO A 111 1.28 -15.96 10.31
CA PRO A 111 1.35 -17.39 10.01
C PRO A 111 1.45 -17.65 8.51
N GLU A 112 2.50 -18.34 8.04
CA GLU A 112 2.76 -18.60 6.62
C GLU A 112 1.72 -19.50 5.94
N ASN A 113 1.03 -20.36 6.69
CA ASN A 113 0.04 -21.31 6.16
C ASN A 113 -1.16 -20.63 5.48
N LYS A 114 -1.33 -19.31 5.67
CA LYS A 114 -2.38 -18.51 5.01
C LYS A 114 -1.95 -17.94 3.66
N LEU A 115 -0.70 -18.13 3.25
CA LEU A 115 -0.10 -17.50 2.07
C LEU A 115 0.31 -18.49 0.99
N SER A 116 -0.25 -19.71 0.99
CA SER A 116 0.09 -20.75 0.00
C SER A 116 -0.24 -20.37 -1.45
N GLU A 117 -1.13 -19.41 -1.66
CA GLU A 117 -1.53 -18.93 -2.99
C GLU A 117 -0.64 -17.79 -3.51
N TYR A 118 0.25 -17.26 -2.67
CA TYR A 118 1.14 -16.17 -3.06
C TYR A 118 2.44 -16.72 -3.68
N ASN A 119 3.07 -15.91 -4.53
CA ASN A 119 4.38 -16.23 -5.06
C ASN A 119 5.40 -16.37 -3.90
N LYS A 120 6.04 -17.55 -3.85
CA LYS A 120 6.94 -17.91 -2.76
C LYS A 120 8.12 -16.95 -2.61
N ASP A 121 8.71 -16.52 -3.73
CA ASP A 121 9.89 -15.64 -3.69
C ASP A 121 9.53 -14.26 -3.13
N ILE A 122 8.31 -13.77 -3.43
CA ILE A 122 7.80 -12.52 -2.87
C ILE A 122 7.56 -12.68 -1.36
N VAL A 123 6.93 -13.77 -0.94
CA VAL A 123 6.70 -14.04 0.49
C VAL A 123 8.01 -14.16 1.25
N ASP A 124 8.99 -14.88 0.69
CA ASP A 124 10.29 -15.07 1.32
C ASP A 124 11.06 -13.74 1.45
N SER A 125 10.90 -12.81 0.51
CA SER A 125 11.50 -11.47 0.59
C SER A 125 10.95 -10.59 1.71
N LEU A 126 9.77 -10.92 2.25
CA LEU A 126 9.13 -10.20 3.36
C LEU A 126 9.45 -10.80 4.73
N LYS A 127 10.36 -11.77 4.79
CA LYS A 127 10.79 -12.41 6.04
C LYS A 127 11.98 -11.68 6.66
N TYR A 128 11.94 -11.57 7.97
CA TYR A 128 13.08 -11.17 8.79
C TYR A 128 13.44 -12.28 9.79
N LYS A 129 14.69 -12.76 9.76
CA LYS A 129 15.17 -13.88 10.58
C LYS A 129 14.25 -15.13 10.50
N GLY A 130 13.80 -15.44 9.27
CA GLY A 130 12.95 -16.62 9.00
C GLY A 130 11.49 -16.48 9.44
N LYS A 131 11.05 -15.32 9.93
CA LYS A 131 9.66 -15.04 10.32
C LYS A 131 9.04 -14.03 9.38
N LEU A 132 7.79 -14.26 9.02
CA LEU A 132 7.02 -13.39 8.13
C LEU A 132 6.35 -12.26 8.92
N PHE A 133 6.46 -11.02 8.44
CA PHE A 133 5.90 -9.82 9.07
C PHE A 133 5.01 -8.99 8.15
N ALA A 134 4.91 -9.34 6.88
CA ALA A 134 4.09 -8.62 5.92
C ALA A 134 3.42 -9.60 4.95
N ILE A 135 2.27 -9.20 4.40
CA ILE A 135 1.55 -9.92 3.36
C ILE A 135 1.72 -9.14 2.06
N PRO A 136 2.09 -9.79 0.93
CA PRO A 136 2.11 -9.13 -0.37
C PRO A 136 0.71 -8.63 -0.73
N TRP A 137 0.58 -7.35 -1.04
CA TRP A 137 -0.70 -6.80 -1.47
C TRP A 137 -0.71 -6.53 -2.98
N TYR A 138 0.29 -5.83 -3.49
CA TYR A 138 0.50 -5.62 -4.92
C TYR A 138 1.97 -5.67 -5.27
N ALA A 139 2.26 -5.96 -6.52
CA ALA A 139 3.60 -5.88 -7.08
C ALA A 139 3.62 -4.83 -8.19
N THR A 140 4.69 -4.04 -8.24
CA THR A 140 4.92 -3.06 -9.29
C THR A 140 6.17 -3.40 -10.08
N SER A 141 6.22 -2.96 -11.32
CA SER A 141 7.39 -3.08 -12.17
C SER A 141 7.69 -1.73 -12.81
N ALA A 142 8.95 -1.35 -12.83
CA ALA A 142 9.37 -0.18 -13.57
C ALA A 142 9.30 -0.49 -15.07
N VAL A 143 8.65 0.39 -15.84
CA VAL A 143 8.53 0.30 -17.28
C VAL A 143 8.96 1.62 -17.92
N THR A 144 9.49 1.56 -19.12
CA THR A 144 9.77 2.75 -19.93
C THR A 144 8.63 2.97 -20.91
N ILE A 145 7.95 4.11 -20.79
CA ILE A 145 6.92 4.55 -21.73
C ILE A 145 7.57 5.52 -22.71
N TYR A 146 7.33 5.34 -24.01
CA TYR A 146 7.85 6.23 -25.03
C TYR A 146 6.76 6.73 -25.97
N ASN A 147 6.99 7.93 -26.52
CA ASN A 147 6.11 8.52 -27.50
C ASN A 147 6.49 8.05 -28.90
N LYS A 148 5.63 7.21 -29.53
CA LYS A 148 5.86 6.64 -30.85
C LYS A 148 5.99 7.69 -31.95
N ASP A 149 5.21 8.78 -31.89
CA ASP A 149 5.20 9.80 -32.93
C ASP A 149 6.50 10.61 -32.92
N LEU A 150 7.04 10.90 -31.74
CA LEU A 150 8.34 11.54 -31.61
C LEU A 150 9.48 10.66 -32.14
N PHE A 151 9.45 9.36 -31.87
CA PHE A 151 10.41 8.40 -32.40
C PHE A 151 10.33 8.30 -33.92
N ASN A 152 9.11 8.18 -34.46
CA ASN A 152 8.90 8.20 -35.91
C ASN A 152 9.41 9.49 -36.56
N LYS A 153 9.11 10.66 -35.99
CA LYS A 153 9.58 11.98 -36.44
C LYS A 153 11.12 12.06 -36.38
N ALA A 154 11.74 11.42 -35.39
CA ALA A 154 13.20 11.33 -35.28
C ALA A 154 13.81 10.33 -36.26
N GLY A 155 13.02 9.46 -36.90
CA GLY A 155 13.47 8.40 -37.80
C GLY A 155 14.00 7.18 -37.03
N ILE A 156 13.64 7.02 -35.76
CA ILE A 156 14.04 5.90 -34.93
C ILE A 156 13.06 4.75 -35.19
N LYS A 157 13.55 3.67 -35.80
CA LYS A 157 12.74 2.49 -36.15
C LYS A 157 12.74 1.42 -35.07
N ASN A 158 13.86 1.28 -34.36
CA ASN A 158 14.04 0.26 -33.34
C ASN A 158 14.15 0.94 -31.97
N MET A 159 13.52 0.34 -30.97
CA MET A 159 13.64 0.79 -29.59
C MET A 159 15.06 0.52 -29.08
N PRO A 160 15.68 1.48 -28.38
CA PRO A 160 16.95 1.25 -27.71
C PRO A 160 16.77 0.16 -26.63
N ALA A 161 17.67 -0.79 -26.61
CA ALA A 161 17.68 -1.89 -25.64
C ALA A 161 18.55 -1.59 -24.41
N THR A 162 19.53 -0.69 -24.59
CA THR A 162 20.49 -0.32 -23.55
C THR A 162 20.52 1.20 -23.34
N TYR A 163 21.15 1.64 -22.26
CA TYR A 163 21.39 3.07 -22.04
C TYR A 163 22.36 3.66 -23.07
N ASP A 164 23.33 2.87 -23.53
CA ASP A 164 24.23 3.32 -24.59
C ASP A 164 23.49 3.54 -25.91
N ASP A 165 22.59 2.65 -26.29
CA ASP A 165 21.72 2.86 -27.46
C ASP A 165 20.90 4.14 -27.30
N LEU A 166 20.39 4.39 -26.08
CA LEU A 166 19.60 5.58 -25.76
C LEU A 166 20.45 6.85 -25.89
N ALA A 167 21.69 6.83 -25.38
CA ALA A 167 22.65 7.92 -25.51
C ALA A 167 23.01 8.19 -26.97
N ASN A 168 23.24 7.13 -27.76
CA ASN A 168 23.59 7.26 -29.17
C ASN A 168 22.52 7.95 -30.03
N ILE A 169 21.25 7.76 -29.72
CA ILE A 169 20.15 8.37 -30.47
C ILE A 169 19.66 9.72 -29.87
N ALA A 170 20.13 10.08 -28.68
CA ALA A 170 19.67 11.26 -27.94
C ALA A 170 19.79 12.58 -28.74
N GLY A 171 20.98 12.79 -29.37
CA GLY A 171 21.23 13.96 -30.22
C GLY A 171 20.30 14.02 -31.44
N THR A 172 20.03 12.88 -32.06
CA THR A 172 19.11 12.77 -33.21
C THR A 172 17.69 13.16 -32.81
N VAL A 173 17.19 12.63 -31.68
CA VAL A 173 15.85 12.95 -31.18
C VAL A 173 15.77 14.42 -30.85
N LYS A 174 16.75 14.97 -30.13
CA LYS A 174 16.77 16.41 -29.77
C LYS A 174 16.76 17.30 -31.00
N ASN A 175 17.60 17.04 -32.00
CA ASN A 175 17.73 17.86 -33.20
C ASN A 175 16.48 17.82 -34.07
N LYS A 176 15.84 16.64 -34.21
CA LYS A 176 14.67 16.49 -35.09
C LYS A 176 13.33 16.83 -34.42
N THR A 177 13.22 16.74 -33.11
CA THR A 177 11.95 16.92 -32.39
C THR A 177 11.94 18.10 -31.43
N GLY A 178 13.10 18.62 -31.03
CA GLY A 178 13.25 19.63 -29.99
C GLY A 178 13.05 19.07 -28.55
N LYS A 179 12.78 17.76 -28.41
CA LYS A 179 12.50 17.12 -27.11
C LYS A 179 13.71 16.32 -26.63
N PHE A 180 13.81 16.16 -25.30
CA PHE A 180 14.78 15.25 -24.70
C PHE A 180 14.26 13.82 -24.80
N ILE A 181 15.18 12.87 -24.99
CA ILE A 181 14.83 11.47 -25.18
C ILE A 181 14.45 10.77 -23.87
N TYR A 182 15.04 11.21 -22.77
CA TYR A 182 14.88 10.57 -21.47
C TYR A 182 14.93 11.62 -20.35
N LEU A 183 14.05 11.47 -19.38
CA LEU A 183 14.05 12.25 -18.16
C LEU A 183 13.86 11.26 -16.98
N PRO A 184 14.95 10.88 -16.30
CA PRO A 184 14.84 10.00 -15.13
C PRO A 184 14.20 10.74 -13.96
N THR A 185 13.37 10.05 -13.20
CA THR A 185 12.91 10.53 -11.90
C THR A 185 13.95 10.16 -10.85
N ILE A 186 14.56 11.16 -10.22
CA ILE A 186 15.59 10.99 -9.17
C ILE A 186 15.05 11.56 -7.86
N THR A 187 13.89 11.08 -7.42
CA THR A 187 13.22 11.59 -6.21
C THR A 187 13.11 10.55 -5.09
N GLU A 188 13.34 9.28 -5.40
CA GLU A 188 13.26 8.21 -4.42
C GLU A 188 14.62 7.96 -3.79
N ASN A 189 14.65 7.68 -2.49
CA ASN A 189 15.87 7.45 -1.72
C ASN A 189 16.76 6.31 -2.26
N ASP A 190 16.15 5.33 -2.94
CA ASP A 190 16.83 4.17 -3.49
C ASP A 190 17.22 4.32 -4.98
N THR A 191 16.86 5.44 -5.63
CA THR A 191 17.13 5.65 -7.06
C THR A 191 18.62 5.52 -7.38
N MET A 192 19.47 6.08 -6.51
CA MET A 192 20.93 5.98 -6.69
C MET A 192 21.40 4.54 -6.63
N LEU A 193 20.92 3.76 -5.67
CA LEU A 193 21.27 2.34 -5.54
C LEU A 193 20.73 1.53 -6.73
N LYS A 194 19.54 1.84 -7.23
CA LYS A 194 18.98 1.21 -8.45
C LYS A 194 19.87 1.47 -9.69
N ILE A 195 20.42 2.67 -9.81
CA ILE A 195 21.37 3.02 -10.87
C ILE A 195 22.68 2.23 -10.67
N LEU A 196 23.26 2.27 -9.49
CA LEU A 196 24.48 1.57 -9.13
C LEU A 196 24.41 0.06 -9.36
N ASN A 197 23.25 -0.56 -9.03
CA ASN A 197 23.01 -1.99 -9.23
C ASN A 197 23.17 -2.42 -10.70
N LYS A 198 22.82 -1.56 -11.65
CA LYS A 198 22.98 -1.86 -13.08
C LYS A 198 24.44 -1.99 -13.50
N TYR A 199 25.34 -1.42 -12.72
CA TYR A 199 26.80 -1.49 -12.94
C TYR A 199 27.49 -2.45 -11.95
N GLY A 200 26.72 -3.35 -11.33
CA GLY A 200 27.25 -4.38 -10.42
C GLY A 200 27.48 -3.91 -8.99
N VAL A 201 27.11 -2.66 -8.63
CA VAL A 201 27.23 -2.12 -7.27
C VAL A 201 25.92 -2.33 -6.54
N ASN A 202 25.83 -3.38 -5.73
CA ASN A 202 24.59 -3.83 -5.10
C ASN A 202 24.45 -3.41 -3.61
N SER A 203 25.37 -2.59 -3.12
CA SER A 203 25.34 -2.08 -1.75
C SER A 203 26.06 -0.74 -1.65
N TYR A 204 25.57 0.15 -0.78
CA TYR A 204 26.25 1.40 -0.44
C TYR A 204 27.65 1.20 0.18
N SER A 205 27.91 0.02 0.75
CA SER A 205 29.27 -0.32 1.24
C SER A 205 30.33 -0.37 0.14
N ASN A 206 29.91 -0.58 -1.12
CA ASN A 206 30.77 -0.68 -2.30
C ASN A 206 30.76 0.60 -3.16
N ILE A 207 30.23 1.70 -2.63
CA ILE A 207 30.08 2.97 -3.38
C ILE A 207 31.43 3.55 -3.83
N ASN A 208 32.52 3.22 -3.15
CA ASN A 208 33.87 3.65 -3.49
C ASN A 208 34.61 2.70 -4.45
N SER A 209 33.91 1.70 -5.01
CA SER A 209 34.51 0.77 -5.97
C SER A 209 34.79 1.44 -7.32
N LYS A 210 35.71 0.87 -8.11
CA LYS A 210 35.97 1.32 -9.48
C LYS A 210 34.72 1.26 -10.36
N ASP A 211 33.83 0.31 -10.10
CA ASP A 211 32.58 0.15 -10.84
C ASP A 211 31.60 1.25 -10.50
N SER A 212 31.57 1.73 -9.25
CA SER A 212 30.78 2.90 -8.87
C SER A 212 31.24 4.18 -9.56
N ILE A 213 32.55 4.39 -9.72
CA ILE A 213 33.09 5.58 -10.38
C ILE A 213 32.61 5.65 -11.83
N LYS A 214 32.61 4.52 -12.55
CA LYS A 214 32.12 4.46 -13.94
C LYS A 214 30.67 4.85 -14.14
N VAL A 215 29.86 4.80 -13.07
CA VAL A 215 28.45 5.20 -13.13
C VAL A 215 28.30 6.71 -13.26
N PHE A 216 29.30 7.46 -12.79
CA PHE A 216 29.27 8.93 -12.73
C PHE A 216 30.14 9.59 -13.81
N GLU A 217 30.90 8.84 -14.58
CA GLU A 217 31.66 9.28 -15.76
C GLU A 217 30.81 9.14 -17.04
#